data_3fdbf29b1afd8d44d7f64e23642917d5
#
_entry.id   3fdbf29b1afd8d44d7f64e23642917d5
#
_cell.length_a   1.000
_cell.length_b   1.000
_cell.length_c   1.000
_cell.angle_alpha   90.00
_cell.angle_beta   90.00
_cell.angle_gamma   90.00
#
_symmetry.space_group_name_H-M   'P 1'
#
loop_
_entity.id
_entity.type
_entity.pdbx_description
1 polymer ?
#
loop_
_entity_poly.entity_id
_entity_poly.type
_entity_poly.pdbx_seq_one_letter_code
_entity_poly.pdbx_strand_id
1 'polypeptide(L)'
;MAWRGFAMGVCVLMLLTPAAPQDYDREAYARSYVQFLVQQIDQWTKTFPRDYNAALMRPPVDVSKLSEAAKAGANELRDCVTRLAELSGAKDVLTNAEFRSEVEKAIAVSSQMNQAMGAQRFPAALYGDWDQVRVQLNNLARVYRVETLAVVDPPSGGGRGGRGGRGQQAATATAAAAPPSGGGVAGYIVDQQCAARGKGMWTNAACVARCIREGDKVVLVTEEGKVYQIANPDKIDTDSYGQKVTLLGKTNGDTITVDSLQM
;
A
#
# COMPACT_ATOMS: atom_id res chain seq x y z
N MET A 1 62.30 -58.38 0.00
CA MET A 1 61.00 -58.54 -0.61
C MET A 1 60.14 -57.35 -0.21
N ALA A 2 59.90 -56.41 -1.12
CA ALA A 2 59.24 -55.17 -0.87
C ALA A 2 57.81 -55.23 -1.47
N TRP A 3 56.83 -55.04 -0.64
CA TRP A 3 55.43 -54.96 -1.08
C TRP A 3 54.96 -53.50 -1.08
N ARG A 4 54.75 -52.97 -2.29
CA ARG A 4 54.20 -51.62 -2.52
C ARG A 4 52.68 -51.70 -2.47
N GLY A 5 52.07 -51.11 -1.48
CA GLY A 5 50.64 -50.92 -1.39
C GLY A 5 50.22 -49.73 -2.27
N PHE A 6 49.35 -49.95 -3.24
CA PHE A 6 48.72 -48.95 -4.10
C PHE A 6 47.44 -48.46 -3.38
N ALA A 7 47.44 -47.23 -2.90
CA ALA A 7 46.23 -46.61 -2.38
C ALA A 7 45.45 -46.03 -3.55
N MET A 8 44.33 -46.65 -3.89
CA MET A 8 43.32 -46.13 -4.85
C MET A 8 42.52 -45.06 -4.15
N GLY A 9 42.78 -43.80 -4.50
CA GLY A 9 41.94 -42.66 -4.10
C GLY A 9 40.63 -42.69 -4.89
N VAL A 10 39.53 -42.95 -4.23
CA VAL A 10 38.18 -42.79 -4.78
C VAL A 10 37.81 -41.31 -4.75
N CYS A 11 37.95 -40.62 -5.88
CA CYS A 11 37.35 -39.31 -6.08
C CYS A 11 35.83 -39.43 -6.16
N VAL A 12 35.12 -39.12 -5.07
CA VAL A 12 33.66 -38.93 -5.11
C VAL A 12 33.37 -37.62 -5.81
N LEU A 13 33.09 -37.67 -7.11
CA LEU A 13 32.48 -36.53 -7.81
C LEU A 13 31.07 -36.34 -7.24
N MET A 14 30.91 -35.40 -6.34
CA MET A 14 29.57 -34.87 -6.01
C MET A 14 29.05 -34.14 -7.24
N LEU A 15 28.22 -34.82 -8.01
CA LEU A 15 27.36 -34.18 -9.02
C LEU A 15 26.42 -33.25 -8.30
N LEU A 16 26.78 -31.95 -8.29
CA LEU A 16 25.85 -30.86 -7.97
C LEU A 16 24.73 -30.89 -9.03
N THR A 17 23.67 -31.66 -8.76
CA THR A 17 22.44 -31.54 -9.53
C THR A 17 21.94 -30.12 -9.32
N PRO A 18 21.78 -29.32 -10.40
CA PRO A 18 21.12 -28.04 -10.26
C PRO A 18 19.75 -28.28 -9.65
N ALA A 19 19.45 -27.59 -8.54
CA ALA A 19 18.12 -27.62 -7.95
C ALA A 19 17.12 -27.28 -9.07
N ALA A 20 16.19 -28.18 -9.36
CA ALA A 20 15.13 -27.92 -10.30
C ALA A 20 14.47 -26.60 -9.89
N PRO A 21 14.13 -25.69 -10.84
CA PRO A 21 13.38 -24.50 -10.50
C PRO A 21 12.12 -24.96 -9.77
N GLN A 22 11.95 -24.48 -8.53
CA GLN A 22 10.72 -24.76 -7.79
C GLN A 22 9.59 -24.21 -8.64
N ASP A 23 8.74 -25.08 -9.15
CA ASP A 23 7.50 -24.70 -9.82
C ASP A 23 6.67 -23.93 -8.80
N TYR A 24 6.79 -22.61 -8.88
CA TYR A 24 6.06 -21.70 -8.01
C TYR A 24 4.59 -21.80 -8.40
N ASP A 25 3.79 -22.43 -7.56
CA ASP A 25 2.35 -22.54 -7.76
C ASP A 25 1.72 -21.16 -7.61
N ARG A 26 1.64 -20.46 -8.74
CA ARG A 26 1.07 -19.08 -8.82
C ARG A 26 -0.37 -19.04 -8.33
N GLU A 27 -1.11 -20.10 -8.53
CA GLU A 27 -2.50 -20.19 -8.11
C GLU A 27 -2.61 -20.32 -6.58
N ALA A 28 -1.79 -21.19 -5.97
CA ALA A 28 -1.74 -21.30 -4.50
C ALA A 28 -1.32 -19.98 -3.85
N TYR A 29 -0.35 -19.28 -4.44
CA TYR A 29 0.05 -17.95 -3.98
C TYR A 29 -1.10 -16.93 -4.10
N ALA A 30 -1.79 -16.89 -5.23
CA ALA A 30 -2.91 -15.97 -5.43
C ALA A 30 -4.06 -16.25 -4.45
N ARG A 31 -4.38 -17.52 -4.18
CA ARG A 31 -5.35 -17.91 -3.15
C ARG A 31 -4.93 -17.42 -1.77
N SER A 32 -3.69 -17.68 -1.37
CA SER A 32 -3.14 -17.23 -0.08
C SER A 32 -3.16 -15.71 0.04
N TYR A 33 -2.90 -15.00 -1.05
CA TYR A 33 -2.96 -13.54 -1.08
C TYR A 33 -4.39 -13.02 -0.88
N VAL A 34 -5.40 -13.62 -1.54
CA VAL A 34 -6.82 -13.28 -1.31
C VAL A 34 -7.20 -13.51 0.14
N GLN A 35 -6.85 -14.66 0.73
CA GLN A 35 -7.11 -14.96 2.13
C GLN A 35 -6.48 -13.93 3.07
N PHE A 36 -5.23 -13.55 2.80
CA PHE A 36 -4.53 -12.51 3.55
C PHE A 36 -5.27 -11.17 3.47
N LEU A 37 -5.68 -10.73 2.28
CA LEU A 37 -6.42 -9.48 2.11
C LEU A 37 -7.73 -9.49 2.89
N VAL A 38 -8.50 -10.57 2.80
CA VAL A 38 -9.76 -10.72 3.53
C VAL A 38 -9.52 -10.65 5.05
N GLN A 39 -8.49 -11.33 5.57
CA GLN A 39 -8.13 -11.27 6.99
C GLN A 39 -7.78 -9.84 7.43
N GLN A 40 -7.03 -9.10 6.61
CA GLN A 40 -6.70 -7.70 6.90
C GLN A 40 -7.96 -6.82 6.94
N ILE A 41 -8.86 -6.96 5.96
CA ILE A 41 -10.11 -6.22 5.92
C ILE A 41 -10.98 -6.61 7.14
N ASP A 42 -11.09 -7.89 7.45
CA ASP A 42 -11.83 -8.37 8.62
C ASP A 42 -11.31 -7.74 9.92
N GLN A 43 -9.99 -7.70 10.09
CA GLN A 43 -9.40 -7.10 11.27
C GLN A 43 -9.75 -5.61 11.42
N TRP A 44 -9.62 -4.83 10.34
CA TRP A 44 -9.90 -3.40 10.36
C TRP A 44 -11.39 -3.09 10.49
N THR A 45 -12.26 -3.92 9.95
CA THR A 45 -13.71 -3.72 10.02
C THR A 45 -14.34 -4.18 11.33
N LYS A 46 -13.61 -4.79 12.27
CA LYS A 46 -14.15 -5.20 13.58
C LYS A 46 -14.63 -4.04 14.44
N THR A 47 -13.90 -2.96 14.46
CA THR A 47 -14.20 -1.77 15.27
C THR A 47 -14.75 -0.61 14.47
N PHE A 48 -14.45 -0.56 13.17
CA PHE A 48 -14.84 0.52 12.28
C PHE A 48 -16.33 0.88 12.31
N PRO A 49 -17.29 -0.07 12.27
CA PRO A 49 -18.72 0.26 12.33
C PRO A 49 -19.11 0.99 13.60
N ARG A 50 -18.56 0.58 14.74
CA ARG A 50 -18.82 1.25 16.03
C ARG A 50 -18.34 2.70 15.99
N ASP A 51 -17.14 2.94 15.50
CA ASP A 51 -16.51 4.25 15.50
C ASP A 51 -17.13 5.18 14.43
N TYR A 52 -17.53 4.61 13.28
CA TYR A 52 -18.29 5.31 12.25
C TYR A 52 -19.68 5.72 12.76
N ASN A 53 -20.44 4.78 13.34
CA ASN A 53 -21.76 5.06 13.90
C ASN A 53 -21.70 6.08 15.05
N ALA A 54 -20.68 6.00 15.91
CA ALA A 54 -20.47 6.99 16.96
C ALA A 54 -20.17 8.40 16.40
N ALA A 55 -19.46 8.48 15.28
CA ALA A 55 -19.19 9.74 14.60
C ALA A 55 -20.46 10.34 13.96
N LEU A 56 -21.35 9.51 13.42
CA LEU A 56 -22.65 9.96 12.89
C LEU A 56 -23.52 10.65 13.96
N MET A 57 -23.37 10.28 15.23
CA MET A 57 -24.17 10.83 16.34
C MET A 57 -23.59 12.13 16.94
N ARG A 58 -22.49 12.66 16.38
CA ARG A 58 -21.76 13.78 16.96
C ARG A 58 -21.45 14.86 15.92
N PRO A 59 -21.54 16.16 16.32
CA PRO A 59 -20.95 17.22 15.49
C PRO A 59 -19.45 16.95 15.22
N PRO A 60 -18.95 17.33 14.05
CA PRO A 60 -19.57 18.18 13.03
C PRO A 60 -20.33 17.43 11.91
N VAL A 61 -20.61 16.12 12.04
CA VAL A 61 -21.33 15.37 11.00
C VAL A 61 -22.79 15.76 10.98
N ASP A 62 -23.27 16.20 9.83
CA ASP A 62 -24.69 16.49 9.58
C ASP A 62 -25.38 15.27 8.93
N VAL A 63 -25.97 14.43 9.77
CA VAL A 63 -26.61 13.17 9.36
C VAL A 63 -27.76 13.38 8.38
N SER A 64 -28.41 14.58 8.41
CA SER A 64 -29.52 14.87 7.51
C SER A 64 -29.10 14.99 6.04
N LYS A 65 -27.80 15.21 5.80
CA LYS A 65 -27.19 15.30 4.46
C LYS A 65 -26.66 13.98 3.93
N LEU A 66 -26.79 12.91 4.71
CA LEU A 66 -26.31 11.58 4.32
C LEU A 66 -27.44 10.74 3.80
N SER A 67 -27.17 9.93 2.76
CA SER A 67 -28.07 8.89 2.29
C SER A 67 -28.24 7.78 3.34
N GLU A 68 -29.37 7.08 3.33
CA GLU A 68 -29.56 5.93 4.22
C GLU A 68 -28.50 4.85 3.99
N ALA A 69 -28.11 4.62 2.72
CA ALA A 69 -27.03 3.72 2.39
C ALA A 69 -25.69 4.14 2.99
N ALA A 70 -25.37 5.44 3.03
CA ALA A 70 -24.16 5.92 3.69
C ALA A 70 -24.22 5.72 5.21
N LYS A 71 -25.39 5.90 5.83
CA LYS A 71 -25.59 5.69 7.27
C LYS A 71 -25.45 4.21 7.67
N ALA A 72 -26.02 3.30 6.88
CA ALA A 72 -25.95 1.85 7.10
C ALA A 72 -24.60 1.24 6.68
N GLY A 73 -23.85 1.91 5.82
CA GLY A 73 -22.76 1.36 5.05
C GLY A 73 -21.67 0.65 5.85
N ALA A 74 -21.32 1.16 7.04
CA ALA A 74 -20.29 0.51 7.85
C ALA A 74 -20.72 -0.86 8.39
N ASN A 75 -22.00 -1.02 8.74
CA ASN A 75 -22.54 -2.31 9.16
C ASN A 75 -22.67 -3.26 7.96
N GLU A 76 -23.22 -2.78 6.85
CA GLU A 76 -23.34 -3.57 5.62
C GLU A 76 -21.97 -4.03 5.11
N LEU A 77 -20.94 -3.16 5.17
CA LEU A 77 -19.57 -3.54 4.84
C LEU A 77 -19.09 -4.67 5.75
N ARG A 78 -19.36 -4.57 7.06
CA ARG A 78 -18.98 -5.63 8.01
C ARG A 78 -19.63 -6.97 7.67
N ASP A 79 -20.90 -6.97 7.27
CA ASP A 79 -21.61 -8.16 6.83
C ASP A 79 -20.99 -8.74 5.55
N CYS A 80 -20.69 -7.91 4.54
CA CYS A 80 -19.97 -8.33 3.35
C CYS A 80 -18.61 -8.96 3.67
N VAL A 81 -17.84 -8.34 4.56
CA VAL A 81 -16.52 -8.85 4.95
C VAL A 81 -16.64 -10.20 5.68
N THR A 82 -17.65 -10.38 6.53
CA THR A 82 -17.93 -11.65 7.18
C THR A 82 -18.20 -12.74 6.13
N ARG A 83 -19.01 -12.42 5.13
CA ARG A 83 -19.31 -13.36 4.03
C ARG A 83 -18.08 -13.67 3.18
N LEU A 84 -17.25 -12.67 2.88
CA LEU A 84 -15.98 -12.87 2.18
C LEU A 84 -15.03 -13.77 2.99
N ALA A 85 -14.99 -13.64 4.31
CA ALA A 85 -14.17 -14.49 5.16
C ALA A 85 -14.63 -15.97 5.11
N GLU A 86 -15.94 -16.22 5.14
CA GLU A 86 -16.51 -17.56 4.98
C GLU A 86 -16.13 -18.21 3.64
N LEU A 87 -16.20 -17.43 2.55
CA LEU A 87 -15.94 -17.90 1.19
C LEU A 87 -14.44 -18.02 0.85
N SER A 88 -13.57 -17.30 1.57
CA SER A 88 -12.15 -17.16 1.23
C SER A 88 -11.36 -18.47 1.32
N GLY A 89 -11.84 -19.45 2.08
CA GLY A 89 -11.23 -20.77 2.24
C GLY A 89 -11.45 -21.73 1.06
N ALA A 90 -12.32 -21.39 0.11
CA ALA A 90 -12.65 -22.25 -1.02
C ALA A 90 -11.45 -22.42 -1.96
N LYS A 91 -11.26 -23.64 -2.51
CA LYS A 91 -10.16 -23.91 -3.46
C LYS A 91 -10.30 -23.11 -4.75
N ASP A 92 -11.52 -22.84 -5.17
CA ASP A 92 -11.89 -22.11 -6.37
C ASP A 92 -12.09 -20.61 -6.15
N VAL A 93 -11.66 -20.06 -5.00
CA VAL A 93 -11.92 -18.65 -4.60
C VAL A 93 -11.59 -17.65 -5.71
N LEU A 94 -10.55 -17.89 -6.51
CA LEU A 94 -10.15 -16.98 -7.60
C LEU A 94 -11.13 -16.93 -8.77
N THR A 95 -11.93 -17.97 -8.96
CA THR A 95 -12.92 -18.10 -10.06
C THR A 95 -14.36 -18.15 -9.53
N ASN A 96 -14.55 -18.13 -8.22
CA ASN A 96 -15.84 -18.24 -7.58
C ASN A 96 -16.69 -16.98 -7.83
N ALA A 97 -17.82 -17.17 -8.53
CA ALA A 97 -18.70 -16.07 -8.90
C ALA A 97 -19.40 -15.43 -7.69
N GLU A 98 -19.71 -16.21 -6.64
CA GLU A 98 -20.32 -15.69 -5.41
C GLU A 98 -19.33 -14.81 -4.65
N PHE A 99 -18.07 -15.25 -4.53
CA PHE A 99 -17.02 -14.45 -3.90
C PHE A 99 -16.81 -13.13 -4.65
N ARG A 100 -16.72 -13.17 -5.99
CA ARG A 100 -16.62 -11.96 -6.80
C ARG A 100 -17.80 -11.01 -6.62
N SER A 101 -19.03 -11.54 -6.60
CA SER A 101 -20.23 -10.75 -6.37
C SER A 101 -20.22 -10.07 -4.99
N GLU A 102 -19.71 -10.75 -3.97
CA GLU A 102 -19.57 -10.16 -2.63
C GLU A 102 -18.49 -9.08 -2.58
N VAL A 103 -17.39 -9.23 -3.35
CA VAL A 103 -16.40 -8.15 -3.53
C VAL A 103 -17.03 -6.93 -4.18
N GLU A 104 -17.81 -7.11 -5.26
CA GLU A 104 -18.52 -6.02 -5.96
C GLU A 104 -19.48 -5.30 -5.01
N LYS A 105 -20.24 -6.04 -4.20
CA LYS A 105 -21.13 -5.48 -3.19
C LYS A 105 -20.38 -4.71 -2.12
N ALA A 106 -19.29 -5.25 -1.58
CA ALA A 106 -18.45 -4.56 -0.59
C ALA A 106 -17.89 -3.24 -1.14
N ILE A 107 -17.48 -3.20 -2.40
CA ILE A 107 -17.02 -1.98 -3.07
C ILE A 107 -18.18 -0.97 -3.25
N ALA A 108 -19.37 -1.42 -3.66
CA ALA A 108 -20.52 -0.56 -3.85
C ALA A 108 -20.96 0.12 -2.53
N VAL A 109 -21.06 -0.66 -1.45
CA VAL A 109 -21.36 -0.15 -0.10
C VAL A 109 -20.28 0.84 0.36
N SER A 110 -19.02 0.48 0.17
CA SER A 110 -17.88 1.32 0.52
C SER A 110 -17.85 2.63 -0.26
N SER A 111 -18.31 2.65 -1.51
CA SER A 111 -18.40 3.86 -2.32
C SER A 111 -19.36 4.89 -1.71
N GLN A 112 -20.50 4.46 -1.15
CA GLN A 112 -21.45 5.34 -0.47
C GLN A 112 -20.84 5.98 0.78
N MET A 113 -20.14 5.20 1.60
CA MET A 113 -19.40 5.73 2.75
C MET A 113 -18.28 6.68 2.33
N ASN A 114 -17.55 6.32 1.28
CA ASN A 114 -16.46 7.12 0.74
C ASN A 114 -16.96 8.51 0.33
N GLN A 115 -18.10 8.58 -0.36
CA GLN A 115 -18.74 9.86 -0.73
C GLN A 115 -19.18 10.65 0.51
N ALA A 116 -19.77 9.99 1.50
CA ALA A 116 -20.19 10.63 2.75
C ALA A 116 -18.99 11.23 3.50
N MET A 117 -17.89 10.50 3.60
CA MET A 117 -16.67 10.96 4.25
C MET A 117 -16.00 12.10 3.47
N GLY A 118 -16.10 12.14 2.14
CA GLY A 118 -15.64 13.26 1.33
C GLY A 118 -16.53 14.52 1.45
N ALA A 119 -17.82 14.34 1.73
CA ALA A 119 -18.79 15.42 1.83
C ALA A 119 -18.91 16.01 3.25
N GLN A 120 -18.61 15.26 4.29
CA GLN A 120 -18.76 15.60 5.68
C GLN A 120 -17.43 15.51 6.44
N ARG A 121 -17.31 16.27 7.53
CA ARG A 121 -16.11 16.25 8.36
C ARG A 121 -16.25 15.19 9.46
N PHE A 122 -15.58 14.09 9.30
CA PHE A 122 -15.45 13.07 10.33
C PHE A 122 -14.22 13.29 11.23
N PRO A 123 -14.10 12.59 12.37
CA PRO A 123 -12.88 12.59 13.18
C PRO A 123 -11.65 12.14 12.38
N ALA A 124 -10.51 12.76 12.60
CA ALA A 124 -9.27 12.46 11.86
C ALA A 124 -8.84 10.98 11.97
N ALA A 125 -9.02 10.37 13.16
CA ALA A 125 -8.73 8.95 13.36
C ALA A 125 -9.55 8.05 12.42
N LEU A 126 -10.82 8.39 12.20
CA LEU A 126 -11.70 7.59 11.34
C LEU A 126 -11.26 7.62 9.86
N TYR A 127 -10.68 8.73 9.38
CA TYR A 127 -10.10 8.76 8.03
C TYR A 127 -8.91 7.82 7.92
N GLY A 128 -8.06 7.72 8.96
CA GLY A 128 -6.94 6.79 8.99
C GLY A 128 -7.41 5.33 8.97
N ASP A 129 -8.41 4.98 9.77
CA ASP A 129 -8.98 3.63 9.80
C ASP A 129 -9.65 3.28 8.47
N TRP A 130 -10.41 4.23 7.92
CA TRP A 130 -11.03 4.08 6.60
C TRP A 130 -10.00 3.87 5.50
N ASP A 131 -8.90 4.60 5.50
CA ASP A 131 -7.85 4.46 4.49
C ASP A 131 -7.23 3.05 4.50
N GLN A 132 -7.04 2.45 5.69
CA GLN A 132 -6.59 1.06 5.80
C GLN A 132 -7.60 0.09 5.15
N VAL A 133 -8.89 0.22 5.47
CA VAL A 133 -9.95 -0.60 4.89
C VAL A 133 -10.00 -0.42 3.37
N ARG A 134 -10.02 0.84 2.90
CA ARG A 134 -10.09 1.19 1.48
C ARG A 134 -8.94 0.61 0.67
N VAL A 135 -7.71 0.70 1.19
CA VAL A 135 -6.51 0.16 0.51
C VAL A 135 -6.61 -1.35 0.32
N GLN A 136 -7.02 -2.09 1.35
CA GLN A 136 -7.13 -3.54 1.25
C GLN A 136 -8.31 -3.96 0.35
N LEU A 137 -9.44 -3.25 0.42
CA LEU A 137 -10.57 -3.45 -0.51
C LEU A 137 -10.14 -3.21 -1.96
N ASN A 138 -9.37 -2.15 -2.23
CA ASN A 138 -8.87 -1.87 -3.56
C ASN A 138 -7.89 -2.94 -4.06
N ASN A 139 -7.04 -3.49 -3.19
CA ASN A 139 -6.17 -4.60 -3.53
C ASN A 139 -7.00 -5.84 -3.90
N LEU A 140 -8.03 -6.14 -3.13
CA LEU A 140 -8.95 -7.25 -3.41
C LEU A 140 -9.73 -7.01 -4.72
N ALA A 141 -10.26 -5.79 -4.93
CA ALA A 141 -10.96 -5.40 -6.14
C ALA A 141 -10.10 -5.60 -7.40
N ARG A 142 -8.79 -5.27 -7.34
CA ARG A 142 -7.87 -5.48 -8.47
C ARG A 142 -7.71 -6.96 -8.83
N VAL A 143 -7.65 -7.86 -7.83
CA VAL A 143 -7.57 -9.32 -8.09
C VAL A 143 -8.78 -9.77 -8.93
N TYR A 144 -9.97 -9.25 -8.62
CA TYR A 144 -11.22 -9.61 -9.31
C TYR A 144 -11.60 -8.67 -10.47
N ARG A 145 -10.73 -7.70 -10.80
CA ARG A 145 -10.98 -6.69 -11.86
C ARG A 145 -12.28 -5.91 -11.64
N VAL A 146 -12.54 -5.57 -10.39
CA VAL A 146 -13.65 -4.70 -9.96
C VAL A 146 -13.12 -3.27 -9.86
N GLU A 147 -14.04 -2.28 -10.02
CA GLU A 147 -13.71 -0.87 -9.84
C GLU A 147 -13.16 -0.58 -8.44
N THR A 148 -12.23 0.35 -8.34
CA THR A 148 -11.59 0.70 -7.07
C THR A 148 -12.15 2.00 -6.49
N LEU A 149 -12.09 2.13 -5.16
CA LEU A 149 -12.51 3.32 -4.43
C LEU A 149 -11.48 4.45 -4.59
N ALA A 150 -11.94 5.66 -4.84
CA ALA A 150 -11.08 6.84 -4.88
C ALA A 150 -10.52 7.17 -3.47
N VAL A 151 -9.43 7.92 -3.44
CA VAL A 151 -8.93 8.50 -2.18
C VAL A 151 -9.89 9.59 -1.70
N VAL A 152 -10.15 9.61 -0.41
CA VAL A 152 -10.98 10.64 0.23
C VAL A 152 -10.10 11.58 1.03
N ASP A 153 -10.12 12.85 0.64
CA ASP A 153 -9.53 13.91 1.44
C ASP A 153 -10.60 14.48 2.38
N PRO A 154 -10.26 14.72 3.66
CA PRO A 154 -11.16 15.39 4.57
C PRO A 154 -11.57 16.77 3.99
N PRO A 155 -12.86 17.16 4.05
CA PRO A 155 -13.28 18.45 3.57
C PRO A 155 -12.49 19.56 4.30
N SER A 156 -11.85 20.43 3.52
CA SER A 156 -11.05 21.53 4.01
C SER A 156 -11.93 22.41 4.91
N GLY A 157 -11.62 22.45 6.19
CA GLY A 157 -12.35 23.32 7.12
C GLY A 157 -12.13 24.77 6.70
N GLY A 158 -13.21 25.50 6.49
CA GLY A 158 -13.17 26.96 6.35
C GLY A 158 -12.60 27.63 7.61
N GLY A 159 -11.32 27.42 7.88
CA GLY A 159 -10.50 28.11 8.86
C GLY A 159 -9.81 29.26 8.16
N ARG A 160 -10.13 30.48 8.55
CA ARG A 160 -9.42 31.69 8.16
C ARG A 160 -7.93 31.50 8.33
N GLY A 161 -7.20 31.63 7.27
CA GLY A 161 -5.77 31.88 7.34
C GLY A 161 -4.90 30.88 6.57
N GLY A 162 -4.62 31.17 5.34
CA GLY A 162 -3.31 30.98 4.80
C GLY A 162 -3.04 29.80 3.90
N ARG A 163 -3.09 30.10 2.64
CA ARG A 163 -2.24 29.63 1.55
C ARG A 163 -2.40 28.20 1.04
N GLY A 164 -2.97 28.13 -0.13
CA GLY A 164 -2.48 27.32 -1.23
C GLY A 164 -3.23 26.03 -1.51
N GLY A 165 -4.54 26.11 -1.79
CA GLY A 165 -5.18 25.12 -2.65
C GLY A 165 -4.60 25.26 -4.06
N ARG A 166 -3.83 24.30 -4.53
CA ARG A 166 -3.58 24.15 -5.97
C ARG A 166 -4.50 23.06 -6.47
N GLY A 167 -5.57 23.55 -7.10
CA GLY A 167 -6.35 22.74 -8.02
C GLY A 167 -5.43 22.14 -9.09
N GLN A 168 -5.76 20.95 -9.51
CA GLN A 168 -5.26 20.37 -10.75
C GLN A 168 -5.61 21.31 -11.91
N GLN A 169 -4.70 22.21 -12.25
CA GLN A 169 -4.64 22.82 -13.56
C GLN A 169 -3.38 22.31 -14.24
N ALA A 170 -3.55 21.80 -15.43
CA ALA A 170 -2.47 21.48 -16.35
C ALA A 170 -1.48 22.65 -16.38
N ALA A 171 -0.30 22.45 -15.81
CA ALA A 171 0.75 23.44 -15.80
C ALA A 171 1.53 23.35 -17.10
N THR A 172 1.29 24.34 -17.96
CA THR A 172 2.30 24.82 -18.91
C THR A 172 3.57 25.17 -18.16
N ALA A 173 4.68 24.63 -18.65
CA ALA A 173 6.01 24.85 -18.13
C ALA A 173 6.33 26.33 -18.02
N THR A 174 6.66 26.77 -16.81
CA THR A 174 7.48 27.97 -16.59
C THR A 174 8.64 27.56 -15.70
N ALA A 175 9.82 27.67 -16.26
CA ALA A 175 11.09 27.40 -15.61
C ALA A 175 11.22 28.27 -14.36
N ALA A 176 11.22 27.66 -13.19
CA ALA A 176 11.63 28.27 -11.93
C ALA A 176 12.98 27.68 -11.52
N ALA A 177 13.89 28.58 -11.16
CA ALA A 177 15.30 28.39 -10.88
C ALA A 177 15.64 27.11 -10.11
N ALA A 178 16.68 26.42 -10.62
CA ALA A 178 17.30 25.27 -9.97
C ALA A 178 17.81 25.64 -8.58
N PRO A 179 17.50 24.83 -7.53
CA PRO A 179 18.22 24.92 -6.27
C PRO A 179 19.69 24.47 -6.48
N PRO A 180 20.62 24.94 -5.67
CA PRO A 180 22.05 24.76 -5.91
C PRO A 180 22.45 23.29 -5.89
N SER A 181 23.23 22.90 -6.85
CA SER A 181 23.87 21.60 -7.02
C SER A 181 24.74 21.29 -5.80
N GLY A 182 24.40 20.23 -5.02
CA GLY A 182 25.33 19.70 -4.04
C GLY A 182 24.78 19.37 -2.64
N GLY A 183 23.50 19.53 -2.37
CA GLY A 183 22.91 19.14 -1.09
C GLY A 183 22.25 17.76 -1.18
N GLY A 184 22.62 16.84 -0.27
CA GLY A 184 21.93 15.57 -0.13
C GLY A 184 20.48 15.77 0.36
N VAL A 185 19.56 14.92 -0.10
CA VAL A 185 18.17 14.88 0.42
C VAL A 185 18.06 13.76 1.42
N ALA A 186 17.74 14.13 2.68
CA ALA A 186 17.54 13.16 3.75
C ALA A 186 16.10 12.69 3.81
N GLY A 187 15.89 11.37 4.03
CA GLY A 187 14.56 10.79 4.11
C GLY A 187 14.62 9.29 4.30
N TYR A 188 13.48 8.63 4.13
CA TYR A 188 13.33 7.18 4.22
C TYR A 188 13.17 6.59 2.83
N ILE A 189 13.88 5.50 2.55
CA ILE A 189 13.67 4.71 1.33
C ILE A 189 12.46 3.81 1.54
N VAL A 190 11.40 4.06 0.79
CA VAL A 190 10.14 3.32 0.89
C VAL A 190 9.58 3.02 -0.50
N ASP A 191 8.57 2.21 -0.56
CA ASP A 191 7.74 2.08 -1.75
C ASP A 191 6.69 3.21 -1.80
N GLN A 192 6.15 3.46 -2.97
CA GLN A 192 5.21 4.54 -3.21
C GLN A 192 3.94 4.41 -2.34
N GLN A 193 3.48 3.19 -2.03
CA GLN A 193 2.31 2.96 -1.19
C GLN A 193 2.61 3.23 0.28
N CYS A 194 3.77 2.77 0.78
CA CYS A 194 4.19 3.06 2.16
C CYS A 194 4.44 4.56 2.37
N ALA A 195 4.97 5.27 1.37
CA ALA A 195 5.11 6.73 1.43
C ALA A 195 3.76 7.43 1.67
N ALA A 196 2.72 6.99 0.98
CA ALA A 196 1.36 7.53 1.10
C ALA A 196 0.68 7.20 2.45
N ARG A 197 1.09 6.10 3.11
CA ARG A 197 0.50 5.64 4.39
C ARG A 197 1.03 6.38 5.61
N GLY A 198 2.09 7.17 5.47
CA GLY A 198 2.65 8.01 6.54
C GLY A 198 3.73 7.32 7.38
N LYS A 199 4.27 8.10 8.35
CA LYS A 199 5.51 7.80 9.10
C LYS A 199 5.55 6.42 9.75
N GLY A 200 4.44 5.88 10.23
CA GLY A 200 4.39 4.57 10.88
C GLY A 200 4.73 3.39 9.97
N MET A 201 4.64 3.57 8.65
CA MET A 201 4.96 2.53 7.66
C MET A 201 6.38 2.68 7.06
N TRP A 202 7.00 3.86 7.20
CA TRP A 202 8.27 4.15 6.54
C TRP A 202 9.44 3.31 7.06
N THR A 203 9.39 2.88 8.32
CA THR A 203 10.44 2.08 8.98
C THR A 203 10.20 0.57 8.90
N ASN A 204 9.13 0.12 8.23
CA ASN A 204 8.85 -1.31 8.08
C ASN A 204 9.56 -1.88 6.86
N ALA A 205 10.86 -2.18 7.01
CA ALA A 205 11.73 -2.68 5.94
C ALA A 205 11.16 -3.93 5.23
N ALA A 206 10.55 -4.86 5.98
CA ALA A 206 9.98 -6.09 5.40
C ALA A 206 8.77 -5.80 4.50
N CYS A 207 7.92 -4.84 4.89
CA CYS A 207 6.78 -4.40 4.08
C CYS A 207 7.27 -3.70 2.81
N VAL A 208 8.18 -2.74 2.95
CA VAL A 208 8.78 -1.99 1.84
C VAL A 208 9.44 -2.94 0.82
N ALA A 209 10.28 -3.85 1.30
CA ALA A 209 10.96 -4.83 0.45
C ALA A 209 9.98 -5.74 -0.31
N ARG A 210 8.86 -6.10 0.32
CA ARG A 210 7.82 -6.90 -0.33
C ARG A 210 7.12 -6.12 -1.44
N CYS A 211 6.64 -4.92 -1.15
CA CYS A 211 5.93 -4.08 -2.12
C CYS A 211 6.80 -3.76 -3.34
N ILE A 212 8.10 -3.46 -3.12
CA ILE A 212 9.04 -3.21 -4.23
C ILE A 212 9.23 -4.46 -5.09
N ARG A 213 9.33 -5.66 -4.49
CA ARG A 213 9.40 -6.93 -5.25
C ARG A 213 8.11 -7.22 -6.03
N GLU A 214 6.97 -6.74 -5.54
CA GLU A 214 5.66 -6.85 -6.20
C GLU A 214 5.48 -5.81 -7.32
N GLY A 215 6.48 -4.94 -7.54
CA GLY A 215 6.53 -3.99 -8.65
C GLY A 215 6.22 -2.54 -8.28
N ASP A 216 6.11 -2.22 -6.98
CA ASP A 216 5.96 -0.85 -6.54
C ASP A 216 7.25 -0.05 -6.74
N LYS A 217 7.09 1.25 -7.02
CA LYS A 217 8.23 2.14 -7.24
C LYS A 217 8.93 2.49 -5.93
N VAL A 218 10.26 2.44 -5.97
CA VAL A 218 11.11 2.95 -4.90
C VAL A 218 11.07 4.47 -4.90
N VAL A 219 10.82 5.07 -3.73
CA VAL A 219 10.79 6.52 -3.54
C VAL A 219 11.53 6.91 -2.27
N LEU A 220 11.97 8.18 -2.19
CA LEU A 220 12.44 8.78 -0.94
C LEU A 220 11.33 9.64 -0.36
N VAL A 221 10.99 9.45 0.92
CA VAL A 221 10.06 10.32 1.64
C VAL A 221 10.80 11.08 2.74
N THR A 222 10.75 12.42 2.71
CA THR A 222 11.38 13.26 3.75
C THR A 222 10.57 13.24 5.05
N GLU A 223 11.16 13.71 6.14
CA GLU A 223 10.46 13.80 7.44
C GLU A 223 9.22 14.70 7.39
N GLU A 224 9.19 15.67 6.47
CA GLU A 224 8.04 16.55 6.23
C GLU A 224 6.96 15.90 5.35
N GLY A 225 7.21 14.66 4.87
CA GLY A 225 6.29 13.92 4.02
C GLY A 225 6.40 14.25 2.53
N LYS A 226 7.41 14.99 2.10
CA LYS A 226 7.65 15.22 0.68
C LYS A 226 8.21 13.95 0.03
N VAL A 227 7.59 13.52 -1.07
CA VAL A 227 7.97 12.32 -1.81
C VAL A 227 8.80 12.69 -3.03
N TYR A 228 9.96 12.05 -3.18
CA TYR A 228 10.79 12.16 -4.36
C TYR A 228 10.83 10.83 -5.11
N GLN A 229 10.60 10.88 -6.41
CA GLN A 229 10.78 9.73 -7.31
C GLN A 229 12.29 9.49 -7.51
N ILE A 230 12.71 8.24 -7.51
CA ILE A 230 14.11 7.87 -7.77
C ILE A 230 14.22 7.45 -9.22
N ALA A 231 15.03 8.21 -10.01
CA ALA A 231 15.17 7.98 -11.45
C ALA A 231 15.95 6.69 -11.78
N ASN A 232 16.85 6.30 -10.88
CA ASN A 232 17.74 5.13 -11.02
C ASN A 232 17.69 4.24 -9.78
N PRO A 233 16.57 3.50 -9.58
CA PRO A 233 16.34 2.68 -8.38
C PRO A 233 17.34 1.53 -8.22
N ASP A 234 18.04 1.15 -9.27
CA ASP A 234 19.14 0.17 -9.26
C ASP A 234 20.33 0.58 -8.40
N LYS A 235 20.43 1.87 -8.04
CA LYS A 235 21.44 2.42 -7.12
C LYS A 235 21.04 2.29 -5.64
N ILE A 236 19.85 1.80 -5.34
CA ILE A 236 19.32 1.68 -3.98
C ILE A 236 19.43 0.22 -3.55
N ASP A 237 20.28 -0.03 -2.57
CA ASP A 237 20.44 -1.36 -1.99
C ASP A 237 19.20 -1.74 -1.15
N THR A 238 18.85 -3.02 -1.16
CA THR A 238 17.72 -3.56 -0.39
C THR A 238 17.87 -3.34 1.11
N ASP A 239 19.09 -3.25 1.61
CA ASP A 239 19.38 -3.00 3.02
C ASP A 239 19.01 -1.59 3.48
N SER A 240 18.84 -0.66 2.53
CA SER A 240 18.38 0.71 2.81
C SER A 240 16.85 0.85 2.89
N TYR A 241 16.09 -0.20 2.55
CA TYR A 241 14.63 -0.15 2.60
C TYR A 241 14.12 0.03 4.02
N GLY A 242 13.24 1.02 4.21
CA GLY A 242 12.74 1.38 5.53
C GLY A 242 13.75 2.11 6.42
N GLN A 243 14.95 2.42 5.91
CA GLN A 243 15.98 3.13 6.64
C GLN A 243 15.99 4.63 6.32
N LYS A 244 16.40 5.42 7.29
CA LYS A 244 16.68 6.85 7.10
C LYS A 244 18.04 6.99 6.45
N VAL A 245 18.08 7.63 5.28
CA VAL A 245 19.28 7.80 4.46
C VAL A 245 19.40 9.23 3.96
N THR A 246 20.57 9.58 3.49
CA THR A 246 20.80 10.81 2.71
C THR A 246 21.18 10.42 1.29
N LEU A 247 20.33 10.75 0.33
CA LEU A 247 20.64 10.58 -1.09
C LEU A 247 21.43 11.78 -1.61
N LEU A 248 22.61 11.52 -2.12
CA LEU A 248 23.42 12.50 -2.83
C LEU A 248 23.17 12.33 -4.33
N GLY A 249 22.89 13.42 -5.03
CA GLY A 249 22.60 13.38 -6.45
C GLY A 249 21.99 14.67 -6.98
N LYS A 250 21.45 14.59 -8.19
CA LYS A 250 20.80 15.72 -8.85
C LYS A 250 19.30 15.64 -8.68
N THR A 251 18.71 16.73 -8.17
CA THR A 251 17.25 16.85 -8.06
C THR A 251 16.70 17.65 -9.23
N ASN A 252 15.64 17.15 -9.84
CA ASN A 252 14.87 17.86 -10.86
C ASN A 252 13.37 17.79 -10.46
N GLY A 253 12.86 18.88 -9.87
CA GLY A 253 11.52 18.91 -9.28
C GLY A 253 11.39 17.89 -8.16
N ASP A 254 10.47 16.93 -8.30
CA ASP A 254 10.24 15.85 -7.36
C ASP A 254 10.93 14.53 -7.75
N THR A 255 11.97 14.60 -8.61
CA THR A 255 12.75 13.45 -9.03
C THR A 255 14.20 13.61 -8.61
N ILE A 256 14.80 12.54 -8.06
CA ILE A 256 16.23 12.48 -7.70
C ILE A 256 16.91 11.45 -8.59
N THR A 257 18.01 11.87 -9.25
CA THR A 257 18.99 10.94 -9.84
C THR A 257 20.09 10.73 -8.81
N VAL A 258 20.19 9.53 -8.27
CA VAL A 258 21.10 9.19 -7.17
C VAL A 258 22.50 8.95 -7.70
N ASP A 259 23.47 9.66 -7.13
CA ASP A 259 24.92 9.41 -7.35
C ASP A 259 25.46 8.45 -6.28
N SER A 260 25.09 8.69 -4.99
CA SER A 260 25.45 7.83 -3.85
C SER A 260 24.43 7.94 -2.72
N LEU A 261 24.44 6.95 -1.82
CA LEU A 261 23.60 6.86 -0.64
C LEU A 261 24.48 6.81 0.61
N GLN A 262 24.09 7.55 1.66
CA GLN A 262 24.70 7.53 2.99
C GLN A 262 23.64 7.15 4.02
N MET A 263 23.96 6.20 4.89
CA MET A 263 23.16 5.77 6.04
C MET A 263 23.68 6.41 7.33
#